data_66a257c23a9eca836684d6d46e41eea9
#
_entry.id   66a257c23a9eca836684d6d46e41eea9
#
_cell.length_a   1.000
_cell.length_b   1.000
_cell.length_c   1.000
_cell.angle_alpha   90.00
_cell.angle_beta   90.00
_cell.angle_gamma   90.00
#
_symmetry.space_group_name_H-M   'P 1'
#
loop_
_entity.id
_entity.type
_entity.pdbx_description
1 polymer ?
#
loop_
_entity_poly.entity_id
_entity_poly.type
_entity_poly.pdbx_seq_one_letter_code
_entity_poly.pdbx_strand_id
1 'polypeptide(L)'
;DVRKGPLSRAQEHISQYGLDAYIETRLSDGLEALKPGEGDTLVIAGMGGPLMERILTDGAEVRESFREMILQPQSDIPHFRRFVRKIGWQITEEKMVLEDGKFYPMMKVIHGEKMHISEDTPYTLDEWFGGMLLERKHPVLREYLERELRIRNEILDRLKNAPNAEKRAGEIEEEKQAVIAALEEYEGI
;
A
#
# COMPACT_ATOMS: atom_id res chain seq x y z
N ASP A 1 9.67 16.86 1.92
CA ASP A 1 8.59 17.27 0.99
C ASP A 1 9.18 17.99 -0.22
N VAL A 2 8.58 17.82 -1.39
CA VAL A 2 8.99 18.48 -2.66
C VAL A 2 8.57 19.96 -2.73
N ARG A 3 7.69 20.41 -1.85
CA ARG A 3 7.12 21.76 -1.87
C ARG A 3 7.47 22.54 -0.61
N LYS A 4 7.93 23.78 -0.80
CA LYS A 4 8.28 24.67 0.31
C LYS A 4 7.11 24.99 1.25
N GLY A 5 5.89 25.17 0.72
CA GLY A 5 4.72 25.53 1.53
C GLY A 5 4.34 24.48 2.58
N PRO A 6 4.11 23.21 2.22
CA PRO A 6 3.89 22.14 3.20
C PRO A 6 5.05 21.96 4.17
N LEU A 7 6.30 22.09 3.69
CA LEU A 7 7.50 22.00 4.52
C LEU A 7 7.56 23.11 5.57
N SER A 8 7.25 24.35 5.20
CA SER A 8 7.20 25.48 6.14
C SER A 8 6.15 25.27 7.23
N ARG A 9 4.96 24.76 6.87
CA ARG A 9 3.92 24.44 7.86
C ARG A 9 4.36 23.32 8.81
N ALA A 10 5.05 22.29 8.30
CA ALA A 10 5.61 21.24 9.14
C ALA A 10 6.62 21.83 10.13
N GLN A 11 7.53 22.72 9.67
CA GLN A 11 8.50 23.38 10.54
C GLN A 11 7.84 24.26 11.61
N GLU A 12 6.78 25.00 11.25
CA GLU A 12 6.02 25.83 12.20
C GLU A 12 5.42 24.94 13.32
N HIS A 13 4.82 23.78 12.97
CA HIS A 13 4.27 22.86 13.96
C HIS A 13 5.37 22.24 14.83
N ILE A 14 6.51 21.83 14.24
CA ILE A 14 7.65 21.29 14.97
C ILE A 14 8.10 22.29 16.05
N SER A 15 8.28 23.57 15.66
CA SER A 15 8.69 24.62 16.59
C SER A 15 7.61 24.93 17.64
N GLN A 16 6.34 24.93 17.24
CA GLN A 16 5.21 25.14 18.16
C GLN A 16 5.17 24.10 19.29
N TYR A 17 5.53 22.85 18.96
CA TYR A 17 5.56 21.75 19.95
C TYR A 17 6.95 21.56 20.61
N GLY A 18 7.93 22.41 20.31
CA GLY A 18 9.27 22.33 20.90
C GLY A 18 10.07 21.10 20.45
N LEU A 19 9.82 20.62 19.22
CA LEU A 19 10.41 19.39 18.69
C LEU A 19 11.61 19.64 17.76
N ASP A 20 12.09 20.88 17.65
CA ASP A 20 13.20 21.27 16.74
C ASP A 20 14.51 20.48 16.99
N ALA A 21 14.74 20.02 18.21
CA ALA A 21 15.90 19.18 18.53
C ALA A 21 15.76 17.71 18.08
N TYR A 22 14.57 17.29 17.72
CA TYR A 22 14.24 15.88 17.40
C TYR A 22 13.83 15.66 15.96
N ILE A 23 13.31 16.70 15.27
CA ILE A 23 12.75 16.58 13.93
C ILE A 23 13.42 17.59 13.00
N GLU A 24 14.05 17.10 11.96
CA GLU A 24 14.64 17.88 10.88
C GLU A 24 13.74 17.82 9.64
N THR A 25 13.49 18.95 9.00
CA THR A 25 12.77 19.02 7.72
C THR A 25 13.73 19.19 6.55
N ARG A 26 13.48 18.47 5.46
CA ARG A 26 14.28 18.56 4.24
C ARG A 26 13.39 18.76 3.01
N LEU A 27 13.78 19.70 2.15
CA LEU A 27 13.18 19.84 0.82
C LEU A 27 13.79 18.74 -0.06
N SER A 28 12.95 17.79 -0.51
CA SER A 28 13.41 16.59 -1.22
C SER A 28 12.32 16.01 -2.12
N ASP A 29 12.65 15.50 -3.27
CA ASP A 29 11.81 14.54 -4.00
C ASP A 29 12.16 13.12 -3.53
N GLY A 30 11.23 12.50 -2.82
CA GLY A 30 11.47 11.19 -2.22
C GLY A 30 12.69 11.15 -1.30
N LEU A 31 13.63 10.25 -1.58
CA LEU A 31 14.81 9.97 -0.75
C LEU A 31 16.08 10.73 -1.16
N GLU A 32 16.01 11.63 -2.17
CA GLU A 32 17.20 12.30 -2.74
C GLU A 32 18.03 13.09 -1.75
N ALA A 33 17.39 13.70 -0.73
CA ALA A 33 18.10 14.48 0.30
C ALA A 33 18.65 13.63 1.46
N LEU A 34 18.49 12.31 1.40
CA LEU A 34 19.01 11.38 2.39
C LEU A 34 20.29 10.70 1.89
N LYS A 35 21.15 10.32 2.83
CA LYS A 35 22.34 9.51 2.55
C LYS A 35 22.13 8.08 3.10
N PRO A 36 22.74 7.07 2.51
CA PRO A 36 22.73 5.73 3.07
C PRO A 36 23.19 5.72 4.53
N GLY A 37 22.43 5.05 5.39
CA GLY A 37 22.74 4.92 6.82
C GLY A 37 22.31 6.08 7.72
N GLU A 38 21.61 7.10 7.20
CA GLU A 38 21.09 8.20 8.03
C GLU A 38 19.89 7.82 8.90
N GLY A 39 19.21 6.72 8.61
CA GLY A 39 18.06 6.25 9.38
C GLY A 39 17.97 4.74 9.46
N ASP A 40 17.27 4.25 10.49
CA ASP A 40 17.01 2.82 10.69
C ASP A 40 15.68 2.38 10.08
N THR A 41 14.66 3.23 10.17
CA THR A 41 13.29 2.95 9.70
C THR A 41 12.83 4.02 8.72
N LEU A 42 12.32 3.61 7.57
CA LEU A 42 11.66 4.47 6.60
C LEU A 42 10.14 4.37 6.76
N VAL A 43 9.45 5.51 6.87
CA VAL A 43 7.98 5.56 6.86
C VAL A 43 7.50 6.34 5.65
N ILE A 44 6.70 5.70 4.78
CA ILE A 44 5.99 6.36 3.67
C ILE A 44 4.51 6.04 3.79
N ALA A 45 3.69 7.05 4.02
CA ALA A 45 2.26 6.89 4.21
C ALA A 45 1.45 7.95 3.45
N GLY A 46 0.21 7.59 3.07
CA GLY A 46 -0.72 8.54 2.46
C GLY A 46 -0.45 8.84 0.99
N MET A 47 0.32 8.01 0.30
CA MET A 47 0.66 8.18 -1.12
C MET A 47 0.09 7.05 -1.97
N GLY A 48 -0.14 7.31 -3.27
CA GLY A 48 -0.49 6.25 -4.22
C GLY A 48 0.67 5.28 -4.44
N GLY A 49 0.34 4.00 -4.67
CA GLY A 49 1.33 2.95 -4.92
C GLY A 49 2.36 3.31 -5.98
N PRO A 50 1.99 3.77 -7.18
CA PRO A 50 2.95 4.12 -8.23
C PRO A 50 3.95 5.20 -7.82
N LEU A 51 3.52 6.20 -7.03
CA LEU A 51 4.42 7.23 -6.51
C LEU A 51 5.41 6.64 -5.49
N MET A 52 4.93 5.77 -4.61
CA MET A 52 5.80 5.09 -3.64
C MET A 52 6.81 4.18 -4.34
N GLU A 53 6.40 3.45 -5.37
CA GLU A 53 7.29 2.62 -6.19
C GLU A 53 8.39 3.45 -6.85
N ARG A 54 8.06 4.61 -7.43
CA ARG A 54 9.03 5.54 -7.99
C ARG A 54 10.04 5.99 -6.92
N ILE A 55 9.56 6.47 -5.77
CA ILE A 55 10.42 6.93 -4.66
C ILE A 55 11.38 5.82 -4.21
N LEU A 56 10.88 4.59 -4.05
CA LEU A 56 11.69 3.46 -3.61
C LEU A 56 12.66 2.95 -4.68
N THR A 57 12.32 3.13 -5.96
CA THR A 57 13.19 2.76 -7.09
C THR A 57 14.29 3.78 -7.28
N ASP A 58 13.95 5.07 -7.36
CA ASP A 58 14.91 6.15 -7.56
C ASP A 58 15.89 6.27 -6.40
N GLY A 59 15.41 6.03 -5.17
CA GLY A 59 16.21 6.04 -3.95
C GLY A 59 16.76 4.66 -3.53
N ALA A 60 17.00 3.73 -4.45
CA ALA A 60 17.35 2.34 -4.15
C ALA A 60 18.56 2.21 -3.20
N GLU A 61 19.62 2.99 -3.41
CA GLU A 61 20.83 2.94 -2.56
C GLU A 61 20.53 3.33 -1.11
N VAL A 62 19.75 4.39 -0.92
CA VAL A 62 19.31 4.85 0.41
C VAL A 62 18.33 3.86 1.01
N ARG A 63 17.36 3.37 0.22
CA ARG A 63 16.39 2.36 0.66
C ARG A 63 17.08 1.10 1.23
N GLU A 64 18.11 0.59 0.55
CA GLU A 64 18.82 -0.61 1.00
C GLU A 64 19.59 -0.41 2.31
N SER A 65 19.77 0.82 2.77
CA SER A 65 20.43 1.10 4.05
C SER A 65 19.49 1.06 5.27
N PHE A 66 18.16 1.12 5.06
CA PHE A 66 17.20 0.99 6.15
C PHE A 66 17.10 -0.47 6.61
N ARG A 67 16.82 -0.67 7.89
CA ARG A 67 16.56 -2.01 8.47
C ARG A 67 15.15 -2.48 8.19
N GLU A 68 14.21 -1.54 8.18
CA GLU A 68 12.78 -1.81 7.97
C GLU A 68 12.09 -0.60 7.32
N MET A 69 10.95 -0.87 6.69
CA MET A 69 10.07 0.18 6.20
C MET A 69 8.64 -0.05 6.70
N ILE A 70 7.93 1.05 6.98
CA ILE A 70 6.48 1.07 7.24
C ILE A 70 5.84 1.78 6.05
N LEU A 71 5.03 1.06 5.31
CA LEU A 71 4.48 1.51 4.03
C LEU A 71 2.96 1.51 4.07
N GLN A 72 2.34 2.64 3.70
CA GLN A 72 0.89 2.77 3.63
C GLN A 72 0.47 3.33 2.26
N PRO A 73 0.35 2.45 1.21
CA PRO A 73 -0.16 2.84 -0.10
C PRO A 73 -1.67 3.07 -0.05
N GLN A 74 -2.17 4.05 -0.84
CA GLN A 74 -3.59 4.37 -0.96
C GLN A 74 -4.22 3.95 -2.29
N SER A 75 -3.43 3.50 -3.26
CA SER A 75 -3.89 2.96 -4.55
C SER A 75 -2.97 1.86 -5.04
N ASP A 76 -3.46 1.05 -5.97
CA ASP A 76 -2.72 -0.04 -6.63
C ASP A 76 -2.03 -1.00 -5.64
N ILE A 77 -2.71 -1.29 -4.54
CA ILE A 77 -2.16 -2.01 -3.39
C ILE A 77 -1.69 -3.42 -3.76
N PRO A 78 -2.40 -4.22 -4.59
CA PRO A 78 -1.92 -5.52 -5.02
C PRO A 78 -0.60 -5.44 -5.79
N HIS A 79 -0.50 -4.48 -6.72
CA HIS A 79 0.72 -4.24 -7.48
C HIS A 79 1.85 -3.80 -6.57
N PHE A 80 1.58 -2.90 -5.62
CA PHE A 80 2.57 -2.41 -4.67
C PHE A 80 3.11 -3.53 -3.75
N ARG A 81 2.27 -4.45 -3.26
CA ARG A 81 2.73 -5.63 -2.51
C ARG A 81 3.65 -6.52 -3.33
N ARG A 82 3.30 -6.75 -4.60
CA ARG A 82 4.14 -7.49 -5.55
C ARG A 82 5.46 -6.78 -5.81
N PHE A 83 5.45 -5.47 -6.02
CA PHE A 83 6.65 -4.64 -6.19
C PHE A 83 7.59 -4.77 -4.99
N VAL A 84 7.10 -4.66 -3.77
CA VAL A 84 7.90 -4.82 -2.54
C VAL A 84 8.67 -6.14 -2.53
N ARG A 85 8.00 -7.25 -2.90
CA ARG A 85 8.64 -8.57 -3.01
C ARG A 85 9.66 -8.63 -4.14
N LYS A 86 9.38 -8.01 -5.27
CA LYS A 86 10.30 -7.95 -6.43
C LYS A 86 11.58 -7.20 -6.12
N ILE A 87 11.53 -6.17 -5.30
CA ILE A 87 12.72 -5.40 -4.91
C ILE A 87 13.51 -6.02 -3.75
N GLY A 88 13.09 -7.19 -3.25
CA GLY A 88 13.82 -7.93 -2.22
C GLY A 88 13.44 -7.56 -0.78
N TRP A 89 12.20 -7.13 -0.56
CA TRP A 89 11.68 -6.84 0.77
C TRP A 89 10.51 -7.75 1.11
N GLN A 90 10.52 -8.28 2.32
CA GLN A 90 9.51 -9.19 2.84
C GLN A 90 8.52 -8.46 3.75
N ILE A 91 7.24 -8.63 3.50
CA ILE A 91 6.18 -8.15 4.40
C ILE A 91 6.14 -9.06 5.63
N THR A 92 6.37 -8.49 6.81
CA THR A 92 6.43 -9.22 8.08
C THR A 92 5.29 -8.90 9.03
N GLU A 93 4.59 -7.79 8.80
CA GLU A 93 3.40 -7.42 9.56
C GLU A 93 2.47 -6.60 8.67
N GLU A 94 1.17 -6.82 8.83
CA GLU A 94 0.14 -6.01 8.19
C GLU A 94 -0.92 -5.62 9.20
N LYS A 95 -1.42 -4.39 9.05
CA LYS A 95 -2.55 -3.84 9.80
C LYS A 95 -3.49 -3.10 8.85
N MET A 96 -4.74 -3.00 9.23
CA MET A 96 -5.72 -2.18 8.53
C MET A 96 -6.54 -1.40 9.54
N VAL A 97 -6.73 -0.11 9.27
CA VAL A 97 -7.54 0.79 10.08
C VAL A 97 -8.68 1.32 9.22
N LEU A 98 -9.85 1.45 9.81
CA LEU A 98 -10.99 2.19 9.26
C LEU A 98 -11.14 3.50 10.01
N GLU A 99 -11.01 4.63 9.31
CA GLU A 99 -11.16 5.96 9.87
C GLU A 99 -11.93 6.83 8.88
N ASP A 100 -12.96 7.52 9.35
CA ASP A 100 -13.84 8.38 8.54
C ASP A 100 -14.35 7.70 7.25
N GLY A 101 -14.68 6.40 7.32
CA GLY A 101 -15.18 5.60 6.21
C GLY A 101 -14.12 5.24 5.15
N LYS A 102 -12.84 5.47 5.42
CA LYS A 102 -11.71 5.09 4.56
C LYS A 102 -10.88 3.99 5.22
N PHE A 103 -10.44 3.05 4.39
CA PHE A 103 -9.58 1.95 4.82
C PHE A 103 -8.12 2.28 4.55
N TYR A 104 -7.27 2.04 5.54
CA TYR A 104 -5.84 2.33 5.51
C TYR A 104 -5.06 1.03 5.77
N PRO A 105 -4.74 0.25 4.72
CA PRO A 105 -3.84 -0.88 4.87
C PRO A 105 -2.41 -0.40 5.06
N MET A 106 -1.72 -1.01 6.01
CA MET A 106 -0.34 -0.71 6.35
C MET A 106 0.47 -2.00 6.36
N MET A 107 1.71 -1.94 5.90
CA MET A 107 2.63 -3.05 5.92
C MET A 107 3.99 -2.66 6.49
N LYS A 108 4.52 -3.51 7.35
CA LYS A 108 5.91 -3.46 7.78
C LYS A 108 6.70 -4.43 6.93
N VAL A 109 7.83 -3.98 6.42
CA VAL A 109 8.70 -4.80 5.57
C VAL A 109 10.15 -4.75 6.08
N ILE A 110 10.86 -5.85 5.92
CA ILE A 110 12.28 -6.00 6.21
C ILE A 110 13.00 -6.57 4.98
N HIS A 111 14.31 -6.57 4.99
CA HIS A 111 15.09 -7.23 3.94
C HIS A 111 14.69 -8.70 3.79
N GLY A 112 14.57 -9.15 2.56
CA GLY A 112 14.20 -10.51 2.19
C GLY A 112 14.83 -10.92 0.87
N GLU A 113 14.35 -11.99 0.30
CA GLU A 113 14.81 -12.46 -1.01
C GLU A 113 14.01 -11.79 -2.12
N LYS A 114 14.68 -11.47 -3.24
CA LYS A 114 14.03 -10.97 -4.45
C LYS A 114 13.20 -12.06 -5.09
N MET A 115 11.93 -11.78 -5.32
CA MET A 115 11.06 -12.70 -6.01
C MET A 115 10.99 -12.36 -7.51
N HIS A 116 11.19 -13.37 -8.35
CA HIS A 116 10.98 -13.26 -9.80
C HIS A 116 9.53 -13.62 -10.13
N ILE A 117 8.68 -12.61 -10.29
CA ILE A 117 7.26 -12.76 -10.63
C ILE A 117 7.04 -12.14 -12.01
N SER A 118 6.51 -12.92 -12.95
CA SER A 118 6.12 -12.40 -14.27
C SER A 118 5.01 -11.37 -14.16
N GLU A 119 4.99 -10.38 -15.05
CA GLU A 119 3.92 -9.38 -15.11
C GLU A 119 2.57 -10.01 -15.46
N ASP A 120 2.57 -11.09 -16.25
CA ASP A 120 1.35 -11.80 -16.66
C ASP A 120 0.80 -12.74 -15.56
N THR A 121 1.51 -12.90 -14.43
CA THR A 121 1.04 -13.75 -13.34
C THR A 121 -0.14 -13.07 -12.62
N PRO A 122 -1.31 -13.73 -12.48
CA PRO A 122 -2.42 -13.17 -11.70
C PRO A 122 -2.01 -12.83 -10.26
N TYR A 123 -2.66 -11.85 -9.65
CA TYR A 123 -2.43 -11.54 -8.25
C TYR A 123 -2.97 -12.65 -7.35
N THR A 124 -2.19 -13.00 -6.32
CA THR A 124 -2.62 -13.91 -5.25
C THR A 124 -3.56 -13.18 -4.27
N LEU A 125 -4.30 -13.91 -3.45
CA LEU A 125 -5.11 -13.30 -2.38
C LEU A 125 -4.25 -12.50 -1.39
N ASP A 126 -3.03 -12.96 -1.12
CA ASP A 126 -2.06 -12.21 -0.29
C ASP A 126 -1.71 -10.87 -0.90
N GLU A 127 -1.54 -10.80 -2.22
CA GLU A 127 -1.26 -9.55 -2.91
C GLU A 127 -2.50 -8.65 -2.95
N TRP A 128 -3.68 -9.21 -3.15
CA TRP A 128 -4.94 -8.45 -3.13
C TRP A 128 -5.23 -7.84 -1.75
N PHE A 129 -5.18 -8.65 -0.70
CA PHE A 129 -5.79 -8.28 0.58
C PHE A 129 -4.82 -8.28 1.76
N GLY A 130 -3.63 -8.86 1.60
CA GLY A 130 -2.62 -8.99 2.65
C GLY A 130 -2.71 -10.34 3.36
N GLY A 131 -1.68 -11.18 3.17
CA GLY A 131 -1.67 -12.54 3.68
C GLY A 131 -1.82 -12.62 5.20
N MET A 132 -1.19 -11.69 5.94
CA MET A 132 -1.31 -11.66 7.39
C MET A 132 -2.67 -11.14 7.88
N LEU A 133 -3.32 -10.27 7.12
CA LEU A 133 -4.68 -9.82 7.44
C LEU A 133 -5.69 -10.95 7.24
N LEU A 134 -5.52 -11.74 6.17
CA LEU A 134 -6.33 -12.92 5.90
C LEU A 134 -6.12 -14.01 6.96
N GLU A 135 -4.87 -14.41 7.20
CA GLU A 135 -4.51 -15.44 8.19
C GLU A 135 -5.07 -15.14 9.59
N ARG A 136 -4.98 -13.88 10.01
CA ARG A 136 -5.47 -13.42 11.32
C ARG A 136 -6.96 -13.12 11.34
N LYS A 137 -7.66 -13.28 10.23
CA LYS A 137 -9.08 -12.92 10.08
C LYS A 137 -9.35 -11.51 10.61
N HIS A 138 -8.56 -10.54 10.14
CA HIS A 138 -8.57 -9.17 10.66
C HIS A 138 -9.96 -8.52 10.50
N PRO A 139 -10.62 -8.04 11.58
CA PRO A 139 -12.02 -7.62 11.51
C PRO A 139 -12.27 -6.48 10.52
N VAL A 140 -11.36 -5.50 10.45
CA VAL A 140 -11.49 -4.37 9.51
C VAL A 140 -11.32 -4.82 8.07
N LEU A 141 -10.50 -5.87 7.79
CA LEU A 141 -10.43 -6.43 6.44
C LEU A 141 -11.76 -7.08 6.05
N ARG A 142 -12.45 -7.75 6.95
CA ARG A 142 -13.77 -8.30 6.65
C ARG A 142 -14.76 -7.21 6.23
N GLU A 143 -14.84 -6.10 6.98
CA GLU A 143 -15.69 -4.96 6.61
C GLU A 143 -15.32 -4.38 5.25
N TYR A 144 -14.01 -4.30 4.94
CA TYR A 144 -13.51 -3.89 3.63
C TYR A 144 -14.00 -4.83 2.53
N LEU A 145 -13.83 -6.15 2.70
CA LEU A 145 -14.24 -7.15 1.70
C LEU A 145 -15.75 -7.12 1.45
N GLU A 146 -16.58 -7.03 2.49
CA GLU A 146 -18.03 -6.93 2.36
C GLU A 146 -18.45 -5.64 1.60
N ARG A 147 -17.78 -4.52 1.86
CA ARG A 147 -17.98 -3.27 1.12
C ARG A 147 -17.58 -3.43 -0.35
N GLU A 148 -16.40 -4.00 -0.61
CA GLU A 148 -15.86 -4.18 -1.96
C GLU A 148 -16.75 -5.11 -2.80
N LEU A 149 -17.31 -6.15 -2.20
CA LEU A 149 -18.26 -7.03 -2.87
C LEU A 149 -19.53 -6.27 -3.31
N ARG A 150 -20.07 -5.41 -2.45
CA ARG A 150 -21.23 -4.57 -2.80
C ARG A 150 -20.90 -3.62 -3.94
N ILE A 151 -19.77 -2.91 -3.86
CA ILE A 151 -19.34 -1.96 -4.89
C ILE A 151 -19.18 -2.67 -6.24
N ARG A 152 -18.54 -3.83 -6.30
CA ARG A 152 -18.33 -4.57 -7.55
C ARG A 152 -19.64 -5.07 -8.14
N ASN A 153 -20.58 -5.54 -7.34
CA ASN A 153 -21.91 -5.90 -7.80
C ASN A 153 -22.64 -4.68 -8.41
N GLU A 154 -22.60 -3.51 -7.75
CA GLU A 154 -23.20 -2.29 -8.29
C GLU A 154 -22.56 -1.84 -9.61
N ILE A 155 -21.23 -1.95 -9.72
CA ILE A 155 -20.51 -1.63 -10.96
C ILE A 155 -20.93 -2.59 -12.08
N LEU A 156 -20.95 -3.90 -11.82
CA LEU A 156 -21.37 -4.91 -12.79
C LEU A 156 -22.81 -4.69 -13.27
N ASP A 157 -23.72 -4.34 -12.36
CA ASP A 157 -25.11 -4.05 -12.72
C ASP A 157 -25.23 -2.81 -13.66
N ARG A 158 -24.41 -1.79 -13.44
CA ARG A 158 -24.35 -0.62 -14.33
C ARG A 158 -23.74 -0.96 -15.70
N LEU A 159 -22.73 -1.84 -15.71
CA LEU A 159 -22.05 -2.24 -16.95
C LEU A 159 -22.90 -3.14 -17.84
N LYS A 160 -23.90 -3.87 -17.31
CA LYS A 160 -24.80 -4.75 -18.10
C LYS A 160 -25.44 -4.05 -19.30
N ASN A 161 -25.73 -2.75 -19.19
CA ASN A 161 -26.41 -1.98 -20.22
C ASN A 161 -25.48 -0.95 -20.90
N ALA A 162 -24.18 -0.97 -20.62
CA ALA A 162 -23.23 -0.03 -21.18
C ALA A 162 -22.61 -0.58 -22.48
N PRO A 163 -22.56 0.19 -23.58
CA PRO A 163 -21.91 -0.27 -24.81
C PRO A 163 -20.42 -0.44 -24.62
N ASN A 164 -19.84 -1.49 -25.20
CA ASN A 164 -18.40 -1.80 -25.16
C ASN A 164 -17.82 -2.03 -23.75
N ALA A 165 -18.64 -2.45 -22.80
CA ALA A 165 -18.24 -2.65 -21.41
C ALA A 165 -17.67 -4.05 -21.10
N GLU A 166 -17.63 -4.96 -22.07
CA GLU A 166 -17.30 -6.37 -21.89
C GLU A 166 -15.92 -6.57 -21.22
N LYS A 167 -14.90 -5.85 -21.71
CA LYS A 167 -13.56 -5.95 -21.13
C LYS A 167 -13.56 -5.49 -19.66
N ARG A 168 -14.17 -4.32 -19.39
CA ARG A 168 -14.24 -3.78 -18.03
C ARG A 168 -15.07 -4.65 -17.09
N ALA A 169 -16.16 -5.23 -17.61
CA ALA A 169 -16.98 -6.17 -16.85
C ALA A 169 -16.18 -7.43 -16.47
N GLY A 170 -15.37 -7.97 -17.39
CA GLY A 170 -14.46 -9.08 -17.11
C GLY A 170 -13.46 -8.76 -15.99
N GLU A 171 -12.80 -7.61 -16.07
CA GLU A 171 -11.86 -7.17 -15.02
C GLU A 171 -12.54 -7.06 -13.64
N ILE A 172 -13.73 -6.46 -13.57
CA ILE A 172 -14.50 -6.33 -12.31
C ILE A 172 -14.97 -7.68 -11.79
N GLU A 173 -15.34 -8.62 -12.69
CA GLU A 173 -15.72 -9.97 -12.26
C GLU A 173 -14.53 -10.73 -11.66
N GLU A 174 -13.32 -10.62 -12.24
CA GLU A 174 -12.10 -11.19 -11.66
C GLU A 174 -11.81 -10.61 -10.26
N GLU A 175 -11.88 -9.27 -10.12
CA GLU A 175 -11.72 -8.62 -8.83
C GLU A 175 -12.76 -9.09 -7.81
N LYS A 176 -14.02 -9.27 -8.23
CA LYS A 176 -15.11 -9.78 -7.39
C LYS A 176 -14.85 -11.22 -6.95
N GLN A 177 -14.36 -12.08 -7.83
CA GLN A 177 -14.03 -13.46 -7.48
C GLN A 177 -12.92 -13.53 -6.43
N ALA A 178 -11.92 -12.65 -6.51
CA ALA A 178 -10.89 -12.54 -5.48
C ALA A 178 -11.49 -12.14 -4.12
N VAL A 179 -12.45 -11.18 -4.10
CA VAL A 179 -13.14 -10.78 -2.86
C VAL A 179 -13.95 -11.94 -2.27
N ILE A 180 -14.67 -12.70 -3.11
CA ILE A 180 -15.46 -13.86 -2.67
C ILE A 180 -14.54 -14.91 -2.06
N ALA A 181 -13.46 -15.27 -2.74
CA ALA A 181 -12.49 -16.25 -2.24
C ALA A 181 -11.87 -15.82 -0.88
N ALA A 182 -11.57 -14.52 -0.72
CA ALA A 182 -11.09 -14.00 0.56
C ALA A 182 -12.13 -14.08 1.68
N LEU A 183 -13.42 -13.86 1.38
CA LEU A 183 -14.51 -14.00 2.35
C LEU A 183 -14.73 -15.47 2.75
N GLU A 184 -14.60 -16.40 1.81
CA GLU A 184 -14.68 -17.85 2.08
C GLU A 184 -13.59 -18.30 3.07
N GLU A 185 -12.38 -17.75 2.99
CA GLU A 185 -11.33 -18.00 4.00
C GLU A 185 -11.73 -17.58 5.42
N TYR A 186 -12.54 -16.49 5.56
CA TYR A 186 -13.09 -16.09 6.86
C TYR A 186 -14.13 -17.06 7.40
N GLU A 187 -14.90 -17.69 6.55
CA GLU A 187 -15.97 -18.61 6.93
C GLU A 187 -15.45 -20.03 7.20
N GLY A 188 -14.23 -20.33 6.72
CA GLY A 188 -13.58 -21.62 6.89
C GLY A 188 -14.21 -22.71 6.03
N ILE A 189 -14.75 -22.32 4.87
CA ILE A 189 -15.39 -23.20 3.87
C ILE A 189 -14.35 -23.63 2.84
#